data_d2568c7d45513893f94417b7328663f2
#
_entry.id   d2568c7d45513893f94417b7328663f2
#
_cell.length_a   1.000
_cell.length_b   1.000
_cell.length_c   1.000
_cell.angle_alpha   90.00
_cell.angle_beta   90.00
_cell.angle_gamma   90.00
#
_symmetry.space_group_name_H-M   'P 1'
#
loop_
_entity.id
_entity.type
_entity.pdbx_description
1 polymer ?
#
loop_
_entity_poly.entity_id
_entity_poly.type
_entity_poly.pdbx_seq_one_letter_code
_entity_poly.pdbx_strand_id
1 'polypeptide(L)'
;MELSVKTLSSTKWTWVFNVSRTSDSILSLPHSLKGLDFIKEHPEARAEDLIHAFSDDSIDMILCAIGGDDTYRLLPYLFENDQLQKVIKQKIFLGFSDTTMNHLMLHKLGIKTFYGQSFFADICELDKEMLPYS
;
A
#
# COMPACT_ATOMS: atom_id res chain seq x y z
N MET A 1 -2.10 19.69 -6.19
CA MET A 1 -1.73 19.84 -4.75
C MET A 1 -0.37 19.18 -4.59
N GLU A 2 0.70 19.99 -4.58
CA GLU A 2 2.05 19.47 -4.35
C GLU A 2 2.15 18.96 -2.92
N LEU A 3 2.20 17.64 -2.77
CA LEU A 3 2.61 17.02 -1.52
C LEU A 3 4.11 17.30 -1.34
N SER A 4 4.44 18.24 -0.45
CA SER A 4 5.82 18.54 -0.12
C SER A 4 6.47 17.34 0.50
N VAL A 5 7.45 16.77 -0.17
CA VAL A 5 8.28 15.62 0.29
C VAL A 5 8.87 15.86 1.69
N LYS A 6 9.07 17.11 2.09
CA LYS A 6 9.60 17.48 3.42
C LYS A 6 8.69 17.08 4.59
N THR A 7 7.39 16.95 4.40
CA THR A 7 6.45 16.56 5.46
C THR A 7 6.41 15.04 5.67
N LEU A 8 6.94 14.27 4.72
CA LEU A 8 6.86 12.81 4.72
C LEU A 8 8.09 12.12 5.33
N SER A 9 9.19 12.86 5.59
CA SER A 9 10.49 12.27 5.92
C SER A 9 10.64 11.73 7.34
N SER A 10 9.69 11.91 8.24
CA SER A 10 9.84 11.55 9.66
C SER A 10 8.99 10.37 10.14
N THR A 11 8.19 9.76 9.27
CA THR A 11 7.23 8.74 9.69
C THR A 11 7.35 7.52 8.79
N LYS A 12 7.59 6.34 9.35
CA LYS A 12 7.60 5.07 8.62
C LYS A 12 6.17 4.73 8.18
N TRP A 13 5.89 4.87 6.90
CA TRP A 13 4.57 4.69 6.31
C TRP A 13 4.42 3.32 5.68
N THR A 14 3.37 2.62 5.97
CA THR A 14 3.17 1.25 5.43
C THR A 14 2.04 1.16 4.41
N TRP A 15 1.44 2.16 3.84
CA TRP A 15 0.32 1.99 2.88
C TRP A 15 0.08 3.20 2.00
N VAL A 16 -0.19 3.04 0.95
CA VAL A 16 -0.85 2.81 -0.30
C VAL A 16 -1.24 4.13 -0.96
N PHE A 17 -0.71 4.36 -2.11
CA PHE A 17 -1.21 5.35 -3.05
C PHE A 17 -2.06 4.65 -4.10
N ASN A 18 -3.16 5.28 -4.47
CA ASN A 18 -3.98 4.86 -5.59
C ASN A 18 -3.61 5.67 -6.83
N VAL A 19 -3.42 4.99 -7.95
CA VAL A 19 -3.36 5.62 -9.26
C VAL A 19 -4.65 5.25 -10.00
N SER A 20 -5.50 6.22 -10.27
CA SER A 20 -6.74 6.02 -11.01
C SER A 20 -6.54 6.27 -12.49
N ARG A 21 -7.13 5.43 -13.36
CA ARG A 21 -7.12 5.61 -14.82
C ARG A 21 -7.88 6.85 -15.29
N THR A 22 -8.83 7.33 -14.50
CA THR A 22 -9.72 8.43 -14.89
C THR A 22 -9.21 9.80 -14.46
N SER A 23 -8.26 9.85 -13.56
CA SER A 23 -7.57 11.06 -13.15
C SER A 23 -6.15 10.67 -12.74
N ASP A 24 -5.14 11.33 -13.26
CA ASP A 24 -3.72 11.18 -12.85
C ASP A 24 -3.54 11.61 -11.39
N SER A 25 -4.34 11.06 -10.47
CA SER A 25 -4.37 11.42 -9.08
C SER A 25 -3.90 10.28 -8.19
N ILE A 26 -3.01 10.60 -7.28
CA ILE A 26 -2.58 9.71 -6.20
C ILE A 26 -3.46 10.00 -4.99
N LEU A 27 -4.15 8.99 -4.49
CA LEU A 27 -4.96 9.06 -3.28
C LEU A 27 -4.30 8.28 -2.16
N SER A 28 -4.20 8.88 -0.98
CA SER A 28 -3.83 8.14 0.24
C SER A 28 -5.06 7.50 0.85
N LEU A 29 -4.92 6.26 1.34
CA LEU A 29 -5.99 5.61 2.07
C LEU A 29 -6.19 6.24 3.47
N PRO A 30 -7.39 6.13 4.05
CA PRO A 30 -7.79 6.89 5.25
C PRO A 30 -6.84 6.78 6.44
N HIS A 31 -6.23 5.62 6.65
CA HIS A 31 -5.35 5.36 7.78
C HIS A 31 -3.86 5.45 7.46
N SER A 32 -3.51 5.52 6.17
CA SER A 32 -2.10 5.51 5.73
C SER A 32 -1.24 6.66 6.27
N LEU A 33 -1.85 7.78 6.63
CA LEU A 33 -1.15 8.99 7.10
C LEU A 33 -1.33 9.29 8.60
N LYS A 34 -1.87 8.35 9.39
CA LYS A 34 -2.16 8.58 10.82
C LYS A 34 -0.95 8.46 11.76
N GLY A 35 0.21 8.13 11.23
CA GLY A 35 1.44 8.03 12.00
C GLY A 35 1.74 6.61 12.51
N LEU A 36 3.01 6.41 12.89
CA LEU A 36 3.55 5.09 13.20
C LEU A 36 2.88 4.44 14.42
N ASP A 37 2.65 5.20 15.46
CA ASP A 37 2.06 4.67 16.71
C ASP A 37 0.64 4.16 16.44
N PHE A 38 -0.19 4.96 15.74
CA PHE A 38 -1.52 4.53 15.32
C PHE A 38 -1.47 3.25 14.49
N ILE A 39 -0.59 3.20 13.48
CA ILE A 39 -0.47 2.05 12.58
C ILE A 39 -0.07 0.77 13.34
N LYS A 40 0.81 0.88 14.32
CA LYS A 40 1.23 -0.25 15.16
C LYS A 40 0.13 -0.73 16.11
N GLU A 41 -0.63 0.20 16.67
CA GLU A 41 -1.70 -0.12 17.60
C GLU A 41 -2.97 -0.62 16.93
N HIS A 42 -3.19 -0.26 15.64
CA HIS A 42 -4.41 -0.52 14.88
C HIS A 42 -4.15 -1.31 13.59
N PRO A 43 -3.69 -2.57 13.66
CA PRO A 43 -3.53 -3.41 12.46
C PRO A 43 -4.84 -3.66 11.72
N GLU A 44 -5.99 -3.65 12.43
CA GLU A 44 -7.33 -3.74 11.84
C GLU A 44 -7.61 -2.60 10.86
N ALA A 45 -7.25 -1.36 11.21
CA ALA A 45 -7.45 -0.20 10.35
C ALA A 45 -6.65 -0.29 9.04
N ARG A 46 -5.46 -0.86 9.10
CA ARG A 46 -4.65 -1.15 7.91
C ARG A 46 -5.26 -2.23 7.04
N ALA A 47 -5.84 -3.25 7.65
CA ALA A 47 -6.55 -4.30 6.92
C ALA A 47 -7.80 -3.74 6.23
N GLU A 48 -8.55 -2.86 6.91
CA GLU A 48 -9.69 -2.14 6.34
C GLU A 48 -9.29 -1.31 5.11
N ASP A 49 -8.17 -0.58 5.17
CA ASP A 49 -7.63 0.17 4.04
C ASP A 49 -7.37 -0.74 2.84
N LEU A 50 -6.77 -1.91 3.06
CA LEU A 50 -6.49 -2.86 1.98
C LEU A 50 -7.77 -3.46 1.40
N ILE A 51 -8.73 -3.83 2.24
CA ILE A 51 -10.05 -4.32 1.82
C ILE A 51 -10.77 -3.24 0.99
N HIS A 52 -10.76 -1.99 1.47
CA HIS A 52 -11.32 -0.86 0.75
C HIS A 52 -10.66 -0.68 -0.62
N ALA A 53 -9.32 -0.69 -0.67
CA ALA A 53 -8.60 -0.53 -1.92
C ALA A 53 -8.92 -1.62 -2.95
N PHE A 54 -9.18 -2.86 -2.52
CA PHE A 54 -9.60 -3.92 -3.43
C PHE A 54 -11.07 -3.85 -3.82
N SER A 55 -11.94 -3.31 -2.97
CA SER A 55 -13.38 -3.19 -3.23
C SER A 55 -13.74 -2.01 -4.14
N ASP A 56 -13.00 -0.92 -4.09
CA ASP A 56 -13.27 0.30 -4.84
C ASP A 56 -12.85 0.16 -6.31
N ASP A 57 -13.81 0.16 -7.22
CA ASP A 57 -13.58 0.01 -8.66
C ASP A 57 -12.87 1.21 -9.30
N SER A 58 -12.78 2.35 -8.63
CA SER A 58 -12.02 3.50 -9.10
C SER A 58 -10.51 3.35 -8.87
N ILE A 59 -10.07 2.37 -8.07
CA ILE A 59 -8.67 2.08 -7.77
C ILE A 59 -8.15 1.01 -8.73
N ASP A 60 -7.18 1.36 -9.55
CA ASP A 60 -6.54 0.43 -10.50
C ASP A 60 -5.24 -0.17 -9.97
N MET A 61 -4.51 0.60 -9.16
CA MET A 61 -3.20 0.22 -8.66
C MET A 61 -3.07 0.51 -7.16
N ILE A 62 -2.47 -0.43 -6.45
CA ILE A 62 -2.13 -0.34 -5.03
C ILE A 62 -0.61 -0.33 -4.93
N LEU A 63 -0.04 0.78 -4.48
CA LEU A 63 1.40 0.97 -4.32
C LEU A 63 1.74 1.06 -2.83
N CYS A 64 2.58 0.17 -2.35
CA CYS A 64 3.09 0.24 -0.98
C CYS A 64 4.12 1.36 -0.84
N ALA A 65 3.91 2.28 0.09
CA ALA A 65 4.79 3.44 0.27
C ALA A 65 6.19 3.03 0.71
N ILE A 66 6.29 2.05 1.61
CA ILE A 66 7.54 1.52 2.15
C ILE A 66 7.31 0.10 2.69
N GLY A 67 8.38 -0.61 3.03
CA GLY A 67 8.32 -1.85 3.80
C GLY A 67 7.86 -1.63 5.25
N GLY A 68 8.37 -2.40 6.17
CA GLY A 68 8.03 -2.35 7.58
C GLY A 68 8.59 -3.55 8.33
N ASP A 69 7.89 -3.98 9.38
CA ASP A 69 8.25 -5.15 10.18
C ASP A 69 7.04 -5.86 10.81
N ASP A 70 5.82 -5.48 10.45
CA ASP A 70 4.61 -5.90 11.14
C ASP A 70 3.41 -6.21 10.23
N THR A 71 3.63 -6.33 8.92
CA THR A 71 2.57 -6.63 7.94
C THR A 71 1.86 -7.96 8.24
N TYR A 72 2.54 -8.93 8.85
CA TYR A 72 1.95 -10.20 9.25
C TYR A 72 0.77 -10.03 10.23
N ARG A 73 0.70 -8.94 10.98
CA ARG A 73 -0.38 -8.65 11.93
C ARG A 73 -1.74 -8.40 11.26
N LEU A 74 -1.75 -8.15 9.95
CA LEU A 74 -2.97 -7.96 9.17
C LEU A 74 -3.68 -9.27 8.86
N LEU A 75 -2.94 -10.40 8.89
CA LEU A 75 -3.45 -11.72 8.51
C LEU A 75 -4.81 -12.07 9.15
N PRO A 76 -4.99 -11.96 10.48
CA PRO A 76 -6.25 -12.29 11.12
C PRO A 76 -7.43 -11.49 10.53
N TYR A 77 -7.25 -10.19 10.34
CA TYR A 77 -8.31 -9.28 9.90
C TYR A 77 -8.65 -9.45 8.42
N LEU A 78 -7.67 -9.75 7.58
CA LEU A 78 -7.86 -9.94 6.14
C LEU A 78 -8.56 -11.26 5.80
N PHE A 79 -8.30 -12.32 6.59
CA PHE A 79 -8.85 -13.64 6.35
C PHE A 79 -10.03 -13.99 7.26
N GLU A 80 -10.30 -13.18 8.29
CA GLU A 80 -11.48 -13.37 9.12
C GLU A 80 -12.75 -13.21 8.29
N ASN A 81 -13.63 -14.20 8.38
CA ASN A 81 -14.89 -14.23 7.62
C ASN A 81 -14.71 -14.03 6.10
N ASP A 82 -13.54 -14.36 5.54
CA ASP A 82 -13.22 -14.22 4.11
C ASP A 82 -13.41 -12.78 3.57
N GLN A 83 -13.18 -11.76 4.39
CA GLN A 83 -13.45 -10.37 4.04
C GLN A 83 -12.71 -9.94 2.79
N LEU A 84 -11.39 -10.16 2.73
CA LEU A 84 -10.60 -9.83 1.55
C LEU A 84 -11.04 -10.68 0.35
N GLN A 85 -11.27 -11.97 0.54
CA GLN A 85 -11.65 -12.88 -0.54
C GLN A 85 -12.96 -12.48 -1.23
N LYS A 86 -13.91 -11.91 -0.50
CA LYS A 86 -15.21 -11.46 -1.04
C LYS A 86 -15.11 -10.25 -1.97
N VAL A 87 -14.12 -9.39 -1.75
CA VAL A 87 -13.98 -8.13 -2.48
C VAL A 87 -12.81 -8.11 -3.46
N ILE A 88 -11.91 -9.09 -3.37
CA ILE A 88 -10.67 -9.08 -4.12
C ILE A 88 -10.92 -9.17 -5.63
N LYS A 89 -10.27 -8.28 -6.35
CA LYS A 89 -10.26 -8.21 -7.82
C LYS A 89 -8.84 -8.11 -8.30
N GLN A 90 -8.59 -8.49 -9.54
CA GLN A 90 -7.27 -8.31 -10.13
C GLN A 90 -6.96 -6.82 -10.28
N LYS A 91 -6.04 -6.34 -9.48
CA LYS A 91 -5.46 -4.98 -9.52
C LYS A 91 -3.95 -5.07 -9.55
N ILE A 92 -3.29 -4.02 -9.99
CA ILE A 92 -1.84 -3.92 -9.87
C ILE A 92 -1.51 -3.70 -8.38
N PHE A 93 -0.77 -4.63 -7.79
CA PHE A 93 -0.21 -4.47 -6.45
C PHE A 93 1.30 -4.47 -6.55
N LEU A 94 1.92 -3.39 -6.08
CA LEU A 94 3.37 -3.19 -6.10
C LEU A 94 3.89 -2.90 -4.69
N GLY A 95 4.90 -3.65 -4.27
CA GLY A 95 5.52 -3.50 -2.96
C GLY A 95 6.76 -4.36 -2.80
N PHE A 96 7.46 -4.24 -1.68
CA PHE A 96 8.70 -4.96 -1.40
C PHE A 96 8.96 -5.13 0.11
N SER A 97 10.02 -5.86 0.48
CA SER A 97 10.46 -6.04 1.87
C SER A 97 9.35 -6.65 2.74
N ASP A 98 8.96 -6.02 3.85
CA ASP A 98 7.92 -6.52 4.76
C ASP A 98 6.57 -6.73 4.06
N THR A 99 6.26 -5.95 3.03
CA THR A 99 5.04 -6.15 2.22
C THR A 99 5.04 -7.45 1.42
N THR A 100 6.13 -8.22 1.46
CA THR A 100 6.17 -9.61 0.96
C THR A 100 5.04 -10.46 1.57
N MET A 101 4.66 -10.18 2.81
CA MET A 101 3.53 -10.85 3.44
C MET A 101 2.23 -10.61 2.66
N ASN A 102 2.01 -9.40 2.15
CA ASN A 102 0.86 -9.11 1.30
C ASN A 102 0.93 -9.86 -0.03
N HIS A 103 2.11 -9.93 -0.66
CA HIS A 103 2.29 -10.70 -1.89
C HIS A 103 1.92 -12.16 -1.69
N LEU A 104 2.34 -12.78 -0.58
CA LEU A 104 1.99 -14.16 -0.25
C LEU A 104 0.49 -14.34 -0.01
N MET A 105 -0.14 -13.40 0.72
CA MET A 105 -1.57 -13.41 0.97
C MET A 105 -2.38 -13.29 -0.34
N LEU A 106 -2.01 -12.33 -1.18
CA LEU A 106 -2.67 -12.08 -2.46
C LEU A 106 -2.46 -13.24 -3.43
N HIS A 107 -1.26 -13.83 -3.45
CA HIS A 107 -0.99 -15.03 -4.24
C HIS A 107 -1.87 -16.22 -3.81
N LYS A 108 -2.05 -16.43 -2.50
CA LYS A 108 -2.97 -17.45 -1.98
C LYS A 108 -4.40 -17.26 -2.47
N LEU A 109 -4.81 -16.02 -2.73
CA LEU A 109 -6.12 -15.66 -3.28
C LEU A 109 -6.15 -15.60 -4.82
N GLY A 110 -5.07 -16.01 -5.50
CA GLY A 110 -4.98 -16.08 -6.95
C GLY A 110 -4.65 -14.75 -7.64
N ILE A 111 -4.25 -13.73 -6.90
CA ILE A 111 -3.89 -12.41 -7.44
C ILE A 111 -2.41 -12.39 -7.84
N LYS A 112 -2.14 -11.91 -9.04
CA LYS A 112 -0.77 -11.62 -9.51
C LYS A 112 -0.34 -10.25 -8.99
N THR A 113 0.87 -10.20 -8.44
CA THR A 113 1.45 -8.99 -7.84
C THR A 113 2.83 -8.73 -8.42
N PHE A 114 3.32 -7.51 -8.29
CA PHE A 114 4.64 -7.09 -8.74
C PHE A 114 5.51 -6.78 -7.52
N TYR A 115 6.63 -7.49 -7.41
CA TYR A 115 7.62 -7.24 -6.37
C TYR A 115 8.66 -6.27 -6.90
N GLY A 116 8.91 -5.19 -6.20
CA GLY A 116 9.89 -4.23 -6.68
C GLY A 116 9.90 -2.93 -5.88
N GLN A 117 9.83 -1.85 -6.60
CA GLN A 117 10.12 -0.49 -6.14
C GLN A 117 9.34 -0.05 -4.90
N SER A 118 10.02 0.77 -4.09
CA SER A 118 9.44 1.53 -3.00
C SER A 118 9.10 2.93 -3.48
N PHE A 119 7.91 3.41 -3.12
CA PHE A 119 7.56 4.80 -3.44
C PHE A 119 8.55 5.79 -2.83
N PHE A 120 8.95 5.59 -1.57
CA PHE A 120 9.87 6.51 -0.90
C PHE A 120 11.33 6.34 -1.29
N ALA A 121 11.80 5.12 -1.48
CA ALA A 121 13.22 4.91 -1.74
C ALA A 121 13.61 5.06 -3.22
N ASP A 122 12.66 4.81 -4.13
CA ASP A 122 12.97 4.73 -5.55
C ASP A 122 12.26 5.81 -6.39
N ILE A 123 11.07 6.25 -5.97
CA ILE A 123 10.25 7.20 -6.73
C ILE A 123 10.33 8.61 -6.14
N CYS A 124 10.31 8.74 -4.80
CA CYS A 124 10.41 10.04 -4.12
C CYS A 124 11.88 10.41 -3.82
N GLU A 125 12.72 10.39 -4.82
CA GLU A 125 14.12 10.81 -4.71
C GLU A 125 14.23 12.26 -4.21
N LEU A 126 15.28 12.53 -3.42
CA LEU A 126 15.60 13.89 -2.95
C LEU A 126 16.14 14.78 -4.08
N ASP A 127 16.64 14.18 -5.13
CA ASP A 127 17.10 14.84 -6.35
C ASP A 127 15.95 15.03 -7.34
N LYS A 128 16.14 15.98 -8.28
CA LYS A 128 15.13 16.38 -9.25
C LYS A 128 14.87 15.33 -10.35
N GLU A 129 15.66 14.29 -10.42
CA GLU A 129 15.58 13.25 -11.44
C GLU A 129 15.46 11.88 -10.78
N MET A 130 14.52 11.08 -11.25
CA MET A 130 14.41 9.68 -10.84
C MET A 130 15.64 8.90 -11.28
N LEU A 131 16.00 7.86 -10.53
CA LEU A 131 17.06 6.95 -10.94
C LEU A 131 16.75 6.33 -12.32
N PRO A 132 17.76 6.11 -13.18
CA PRO A 132 17.56 5.67 -14.57
C PRO A 132 16.79 4.35 -14.75
N TYR A 133 16.56 3.62 -13.68
CA TYR A 133 15.87 2.30 -13.67
C TYR A 133 14.60 2.28 -12.82
N SER A 134 14.12 3.45 -12.40
CA SER A 134 12.88 3.57 -11.61
C SER A 134 11.64 3.62 -12.49
#